data_a379c32146b8a863e7e5b9ace0f0cf4a
#
_entry.id   a379c32146b8a863e7e5b9ace0f0cf4a
#
_cell.length_a   1.000
_cell.length_b   1.000
_cell.length_c   1.000
_cell.angle_alpha   90.00
_cell.angle_beta   90.00
_cell.angle_gamma   90.00
#
_symmetry.space_group_name_H-M   'P 1'
#
loop_
_entity.id
_entity.type
_entity.pdbx_description
1 polymer ?
#
loop_
_entity_poly.entity_id
_entity_poly.type
_entity_poly.pdbx_seq_one_letter_code
_entity_poly.pdbx_strand_id
1 'polypeptide(L)'
;MTTHTASFLSNWFAILDSDDADRILDLISDDFSFSILFSTGGDGATDFHGGRPEMEGYLAQRAVGVRTHHRLTASTVGQDELFLGEVRRSGVPEATFVASARLDGEGKVRRLMIGRSPAVLFT
;
A
#
# COMPACT_ATOMS: atom_id res chain seq x y z
N MET A 1 -0.62 -15.55 -22.43
CA MET A 1 -0.89 -15.95 -21.06
C MET A 1 -1.07 -14.72 -20.19
N THR A 2 -2.08 -14.73 -19.40
CA THR A 2 -2.31 -13.62 -18.50
C THR A 2 -1.61 -13.87 -17.18
N THR A 3 -0.79 -12.95 -16.76
CA THR A 3 -0.17 -13.00 -15.46
C THR A 3 -1.01 -12.17 -14.51
N HIS A 4 -1.40 -12.75 -13.39
CA HIS A 4 -2.07 -12.01 -12.35
C HIS A 4 -1.04 -11.14 -11.66
N THR A 5 -1.27 -9.84 -11.65
CA THR A 5 -0.29 -8.87 -11.24
C THR A 5 -0.81 -8.08 -10.03
N ALA A 6 -1.23 -8.80 -9.00
CA ALA A 6 -1.70 -8.20 -7.76
C ALA A 6 -2.78 -7.13 -8.03
N SER A 7 -3.87 -7.53 -8.68
CA SER A 7 -4.94 -6.61 -9.07
C SER A 7 -5.59 -5.93 -7.86
N PHE A 8 -5.68 -6.61 -6.73
CA PHE A 8 -6.21 -6.01 -5.50
C PHE A 8 -5.31 -4.85 -5.04
N LEU A 9 -4.00 -5.09 -4.94
CA LEU A 9 -3.08 -4.05 -4.50
C LEU A 9 -2.96 -2.92 -5.51
N SER A 10 -3.04 -3.20 -6.81
CA SER A 10 -3.08 -2.15 -7.83
C SER A 10 -4.29 -1.24 -7.63
N ASN A 11 -5.45 -1.82 -7.34
CA ASN A 11 -6.65 -1.06 -7.06
C ASN A 11 -6.55 -0.32 -5.71
N TRP A 12 -5.97 -0.96 -4.71
CA TRP A 12 -5.72 -0.35 -3.40
C TRP A 12 -4.94 0.96 -3.55
N PHE A 13 -3.81 0.91 -4.25
CA PHE A 13 -2.98 2.10 -4.42
C PHE A 13 -3.64 3.16 -5.30
N ALA A 14 -4.40 2.75 -6.31
CA ALA A 14 -5.16 3.70 -7.13
C ALA A 14 -6.20 4.47 -6.29
N ILE A 15 -6.91 3.77 -5.41
CA ILE A 15 -7.87 4.41 -4.50
C ILE A 15 -7.15 5.30 -3.49
N LEU A 16 -6.04 4.82 -2.93
CA LEU A 16 -5.27 5.55 -1.96
C LEU A 16 -4.74 6.87 -2.53
N ASP A 17 -4.37 6.87 -3.80
CA ASP A 17 -3.83 8.05 -4.48
C ASP A 17 -4.93 8.99 -5.00
N SER A 18 -6.18 8.57 -4.95
CA SER A 18 -7.31 9.38 -5.38
C SER A 18 -7.71 10.40 -4.29
N ASP A 19 -8.67 11.24 -4.61
CA ASP A 19 -9.24 12.18 -3.64
C ASP A 19 -10.31 11.55 -2.75
N ASP A 20 -10.53 10.24 -2.89
CA ASP A 20 -11.52 9.48 -2.13
C ASP A 20 -10.88 8.26 -1.48
N ALA A 21 -9.76 8.48 -0.79
CA ALA A 21 -8.97 7.40 -0.17
C ALA A 21 -9.75 6.64 0.91
N ASP A 22 -10.79 7.23 1.47
CA ASP A 22 -11.61 6.57 2.49
C ASP A 22 -12.31 5.32 1.96
N ARG A 23 -12.45 5.17 0.64
CA ARG A 23 -12.98 3.94 0.03
C ARG A 23 -12.13 2.71 0.33
N ILE A 24 -10.89 2.90 0.75
CA ILE A 24 -10.04 1.81 1.23
C ILE A 24 -10.74 1.01 2.33
N LEU A 25 -11.52 1.68 3.18
CA LEU A 25 -12.20 1.04 4.30
C LEU A 25 -13.25 0.02 3.87
N ASP A 26 -13.71 0.09 2.62
CA ASP A 26 -14.63 -0.90 2.06
C ASP A 26 -13.91 -2.17 1.60
N LEU A 27 -12.59 -2.17 1.57
CA LEU A 27 -11.77 -3.26 1.05
C LEU A 27 -11.16 -4.12 2.14
N ILE A 28 -11.35 -3.78 3.41
CA ILE A 28 -10.75 -4.48 4.53
C ILE A 28 -11.75 -5.42 5.19
N SER A 29 -11.27 -6.57 5.64
CA SER A 29 -12.10 -7.55 6.34
C SER A 29 -12.33 -7.13 7.80
N ASP A 30 -13.27 -7.82 8.46
CA ASP A 30 -13.57 -7.52 9.88
C ASP A 30 -12.38 -7.82 10.78
N ASP A 31 -11.54 -8.80 10.42
CA ASP A 31 -10.35 -9.17 11.18
C ASP A 31 -9.07 -8.58 10.59
N PHE A 32 -9.18 -7.48 9.86
CA PHE A 32 -8.06 -6.81 9.20
C PHE A 32 -6.96 -6.43 10.19
N SER A 33 -5.72 -6.69 9.79
CA SER A 33 -4.54 -6.30 10.54
C SER A 33 -3.47 -5.83 9.55
N PHE A 34 -2.78 -4.75 9.86
CA PHE A 34 -1.80 -4.19 8.94
C PHE A 34 -0.59 -3.62 9.68
N SER A 35 0.48 -3.47 8.93
CA SER A 35 1.69 -2.77 9.35
C SER A 35 2.22 -1.98 8.17
N ILE A 36 2.40 -0.68 8.35
CA ILE A 36 3.01 0.20 7.36
C ILE A 36 4.24 0.83 8.00
N LEU A 37 5.39 0.54 7.41
CA LEU A 37 6.67 1.07 7.87
C LEU A 37 7.12 2.14 6.89
N PHE A 38 7.31 3.36 7.38
CA PHE A 38 7.84 4.45 6.58
C PHE A 38 9.25 4.76 7.02
N SER A 39 10.18 4.70 6.07
CA SER A 39 11.47 5.32 6.22
C SER A 39 11.50 6.53 5.29
N THR A 40 11.59 7.72 5.85
CA THR A 40 11.63 8.95 5.06
C THR A 40 13.04 9.46 4.82
N GLY A 41 14.04 8.70 5.27
CA GLY A 41 15.45 9.09 5.10
C GLY A 41 15.94 10.14 6.07
N GLY A 42 15.08 10.58 6.99
CA GLY A 42 15.42 11.52 8.03
C GLY A 42 14.96 11.02 9.39
N ASP A 43 14.64 11.93 10.26
CA ASP A 43 14.07 11.64 11.58
C ASP A 43 12.56 11.39 11.52
N GLY A 44 12.00 11.27 10.34
CA GLY A 44 10.57 11.15 10.12
C GLY A 44 10.07 9.72 9.90
N ALA A 45 10.79 8.70 10.36
CA ALA A 45 10.29 7.33 10.28
C ALA A 45 9.05 7.20 11.16
N THR A 46 7.94 6.76 10.55
CA THR A 46 6.67 6.60 11.26
C THR A 46 6.10 5.25 10.92
N ASP A 47 5.67 4.54 11.94
CA ASP A 47 5.05 3.23 11.79
C ASP A 47 3.57 3.35 12.12
N PHE A 48 2.74 2.74 11.28
CA PHE A 48 1.32 2.57 11.54
C PHE A 48 1.02 1.08 11.56
N HIS A 49 0.27 0.64 12.54
CA HIS A 49 -0.15 -0.75 12.60
C HIS A 49 -1.45 -0.88 13.41
N GLY A 50 -2.14 -1.96 13.20
CA GLY A 50 -3.38 -2.24 13.92
C GLY A 50 -4.45 -2.80 13.02
N GLY A 51 -5.69 -2.46 13.32
CA GLY A 51 -6.86 -2.87 12.58
C GLY A 51 -7.56 -1.69 11.91
N ARG A 52 -8.89 -1.78 11.80
CA ARG A 52 -9.69 -0.74 11.15
C ARG A 52 -9.53 0.65 11.78
N PRO A 53 -9.60 0.82 13.12
CA PRO A 53 -9.47 2.16 13.70
C PRO A 53 -8.13 2.80 13.38
N GLU A 54 -7.05 2.01 13.40
CA GLU A 54 -5.72 2.52 13.08
C GLU A 54 -5.59 2.86 11.60
N MET A 55 -6.26 2.12 10.72
CA MET A 55 -6.30 2.45 9.29
C MET A 55 -7.05 3.76 9.05
N GLU A 56 -8.14 4.00 9.75
CA GLU A 56 -8.86 5.27 9.69
C GLU A 56 -7.95 6.43 10.09
N GLY A 57 -7.17 6.26 11.16
CA GLY A 57 -6.21 7.26 11.60
C GLY A 57 -5.10 7.52 10.58
N TYR A 58 -4.60 6.45 9.96
CA TYR A 58 -3.61 6.57 8.90
C TYR A 58 -4.14 7.38 7.71
N LEU A 59 -5.35 7.10 7.26
CA LEU A 59 -5.96 7.82 6.14
C LEU A 59 -6.18 9.29 6.48
N ALA A 60 -6.58 9.60 7.72
CA ALA A 60 -6.88 10.96 8.15
C ALA A 60 -5.65 11.87 8.15
N GLN A 61 -4.45 11.32 8.39
CA GLN A 61 -3.23 12.12 8.48
C GLN A 61 -2.48 12.23 7.15
N ARG A 62 -2.90 11.52 6.10
CA ARG A 62 -2.21 11.56 4.81
C ARG A 62 -2.40 12.89 4.11
N ALA A 63 -1.33 13.36 3.46
CA ALA A 63 -1.40 14.49 2.55
C ALA A 63 -1.94 14.00 1.21
N VAL A 64 -3.10 14.50 0.81
CA VAL A 64 -3.76 14.09 -0.43
C VAL A 64 -3.06 14.69 -1.63
N GLY A 65 -2.84 13.88 -2.68
CA GLY A 65 -2.37 14.35 -3.97
C GLY A 65 -0.89 14.68 -4.07
N VAL A 66 -0.13 14.50 -2.99
CA VAL A 66 1.30 14.82 -2.99
C VAL A 66 2.13 13.68 -3.56
N ARG A 67 1.78 12.44 -3.21
CA ARG A 67 2.53 11.25 -3.61
C ARG A 67 1.65 10.28 -4.36
N THR A 68 2.26 9.58 -5.33
CA THR A 68 1.60 8.54 -6.09
C THR A 68 2.40 7.24 -6.00
N HIS A 69 1.70 6.12 -6.14
CA HIS A 69 2.28 4.79 -6.04
C HIS A 69 2.26 4.13 -7.41
N HIS A 70 3.41 3.66 -7.86
CA HIS A 70 3.58 3.09 -9.20
C HIS A 70 4.10 1.67 -9.09
N ARG A 71 3.48 0.76 -9.83
CA ARG A 71 3.89 -0.63 -9.84
C ARG A 71 5.13 -0.82 -10.71
N LEU A 72 6.16 -1.45 -10.17
CA LEU A 72 7.31 -1.92 -10.93
C LEU A 72 7.13 -3.38 -11.32
N THR A 73 6.75 -4.23 -10.36
CA THR A 73 6.39 -5.62 -10.64
C THR A 73 5.47 -6.14 -9.55
N ALA A 74 4.67 -7.14 -9.87
CA ALA A 74 3.75 -7.72 -8.91
C ALA A 74 3.41 -9.16 -9.29
N SER A 75 2.96 -9.93 -8.31
CA SER A 75 2.53 -11.31 -8.54
C SER A 75 1.41 -11.69 -7.57
N THR A 76 0.67 -12.72 -7.94
CA THR A 76 -0.37 -13.30 -7.11
C THR A 76 -0.09 -14.79 -6.94
N VAL A 77 -0.09 -15.25 -5.70
CA VAL A 77 0.08 -16.67 -5.37
C VAL A 77 -1.04 -17.06 -4.42
N GLY A 78 -2.02 -17.81 -4.93
CA GLY A 78 -3.20 -18.15 -4.14
C GLY A 78 -3.96 -16.89 -3.72
N GLN A 79 -4.15 -16.71 -2.42
CA GLN A 79 -4.81 -15.53 -1.87
C GLN A 79 -3.81 -14.42 -1.48
N ASP A 80 -2.55 -14.60 -1.79
CA ASP A 80 -1.51 -13.64 -1.45
C ASP A 80 -1.11 -12.83 -2.67
N GLU A 81 -0.95 -11.53 -2.46
CA GLU A 81 -0.43 -10.63 -3.48
C GLU A 81 0.88 -10.01 -3.01
N LEU A 82 1.83 -9.90 -3.93
CA LEU A 82 3.13 -9.30 -3.71
C LEU A 82 3.31 -8.16 -4.70
N PHE A 83 3.86 -7.06 -4.22
CA PHE A 83 3.92 -5.84 -5.02
C PHE A 83 5.23 -5.10 -4.73
N LEU A 84 6.02 -4.86 -5.75
CA LEU A 84 7.17 -3.98 -5.69
C LEU A 84 6.80 -2.70 -6.42
N GLY A 85 6.94 -1.57 -5.74
CA GLY A 85 6.50 -0.30 -6.28
C GLY A 85 7.45 0.84 -6.02
N GLU A 86 7.11 1.98 -6.58
CA GLU A 86 7.85 3.21 -6.43
C GLU A 86 6.90 4.31 -6.01
N VAL A 87 7.30 5.04 -4.97
CA VAL A 87 6.59 6.25 -4.56
C VAL A 87 7.20 7.42 -5.33
N ARG A 88 6.36 8.21 -5.98
CA ARG A 88 6.78 9.43 -6.65
C ARG A 88 6.13 10.63 -6.01
N ARG A 89 6.89 11.70 -5.89
CA ARG A 89 6.41 12.99 -5.44
C ARG A 89 6.53 13.98 -6.59
N SER A 90 5.39 14.50 -7.06
CA SER A 90 5.35 15.38 -8.23
C SER A 90 6.04 14.76 -9.45
N GLY A 91 5.84 13.45 -9.65
CA GLY A 91 6.42 12.71 -10.77
C GLY A 91 7.88 12.28 -10.59
N VAL A 92 8.52 12.66 -9.49
CA VAL A 92 9.93 12.33 -9.24
C VAL A 92 10.03 11.15 -8.28
N PRO A 93 10.80 10.11 -8.63
CA PRO A 93 10.98 8.97 -7.72
C PRO A 93 11.54 9.40 -6.36
N GLU A 94 10.89 8.96 -5.29
CA GLU A 94 11.25 9.33 -3.92
C GLU A 94 11.68 8.12 -3.11
N ALA A 95 11.03 6.97 -3.30
CA ALA A 95 11.30 5.78 -2.53
C ALA A 95 10.84 4.54 -3.26
N THR A 96 11.44 3.40 -2.93
CA THR A 96 10.92 2.09 -3.31
C THR A 96 10.10 1.53 -2.17
N PHE A 97 9.03 0.82 -2.46
CA PHE A 97 8.27 0.15 -1.43
C PHE A 97 7.92 -1.29 -1.85
N VAL A 98 7.70 -2.12 -0.84
CA VAL A 98 7.16 -3.46 -1.04
C VAL A 98 5.87 -3.57 -0.25
N ALA A 99 4.92 -4.28 -0.82
CA ALA A 99 3.65 -4.55 -0.15
C ALA A 99 3.30 -6.02 -0.31
N SER A 100 2.67 -6.58 0.70
CA SER A 100 2.08 -7.91 0.62
C SER A 100 0.71 -7.90 1.27
N ALA A 101 -0.21 -8.64 0.68
CA ALA A 101 -1.58 -8.69 1.15
C ALA A 101 -2.08 -10.12 1.11
N ARG A 102 -2.83 -10.54 2.14
CA ARG A 102 -3.58 -11.78 2.12
C ARG A 102 -5.05 -11.45 2.08
N LEU A 103 -5.74 -11.97 1.08
CA LEU A 103 -7.16 -11.75 0.89
C LEU A 103 -7.97 -12.85 1.56
N ASP A 104 -9.21 -12.53 1.91
CA ASP A 104 -10.15 -13.54 2.39
C ASP A 104 -10.96 -14.12 1.21
N GLY A 105 -11.91 -15.02 1.52
CA GLY A 105 -12.74 -15.63 0.51
C GLY A 105 -13.71 -14.70 -0.18
N GLU A 106 -13.88 -13.48 0.34
CA GLU A 106 -14.76 -12.47 -0.24
C GLU A 106 -13.99 -11.39 -1.00
N GLY A 107 -12.68 -11.55 -1.15
CA GLY A 107 -11.84 -10.59 -1.87
C GLY A 107 -11.44 -9.38 -1.07
N LYS A 108 -11.63 -9.39 0.24
CA LYS A 108 -11.19 -8.31 1.12
C LYS A 108 -9.85 -8.64 1.73
N VAL A 109 -9.07 -7.64 2.09
CA VAL A 109 -7.75 -7.87 2.67
C VAL A 109 -7.87 -8.14 4.17
N ARG A 110 -7.22 -9.22 4.60
CA ARG A 110 -7.12 -9.60 6.01
C ARG A 110 -5.81 -9.17 6.61
N ARG A 111 -4.73 -9.26 5.87
CA ARG A 111 -3.37 -8.95 6.33
C ARG A 111 -2.69 -8.10 5.28
N LEU A 112 -2.07 -7.01 5.73
CA LEU A 112 -1.38 -6.09 4.83
C LEU A 112 -0.06 -5.66 5.46
N MET A 113 1.02 -5.75 4.71
CA MET A 113 2.30 -5.20 5.11
C MET A 113 2.83 -4.31 4.00
N ILE A 114 3.28 -3.11 4.37
CA ILE A 114 3.91 -2.18 3.44
C ILE A 114 5.16 -1.65 4.11
N GLY A 115 6.28 -1.66 3.39
CA GLY A 115 7.50 -1.04 3.84
C GLY A 115 8.11 -0.23 2.72
N ARG A 116 8.68 0.93 3.03
CA ARG A 116 9.32 1.77 2.03
C ARG A 116 10.63 2.33 2.52
N SER A 117 11.53 2.57 1.58
CA SER A 117 12.85 3.14 1.85
C SER A 117 13.27 4.05 0.70
N PRO A 118 13.80 5.24 1.00
CA PRO A 118 14.39 6.09 -0.03
C PRO A 118 15.82 5.70 -0.39
N ALA A 119 16.41 4.75 0.34
CA ALA A 119 17.83 4.43 0.19
C ALA A 119 18.16 3.69 -1.09
N VAL A 120 17.18 2.96 -1.66
CA VAL A 120 17.39 2.17 -2.88
C VAL A 120 16.23 2.44 -3.83
N LEU A 121 16.55 2.98 -5.00
CA LEU A 121 15.60 3.14 -6.09
C LEU A 121 15.88 2.07 -7.13
N PHE A 122 14.81 1.50 -7.70
CA PHE A 122 14.91 0.44 -8.70
C PHE A 122 14.85 0.98 -10.14
N THR A 123 14.73 2.27 -10.26
CA THR A 123 14.63 2.94 -11.58
C THR A 123 15.78 3.90 -11.82
#